data_0011247c971b98c10ac549856aebede4
#
_entry.id   0011247c971b98c10ac549856aebede4
#
_cell.length_a   1.000
_cell.length_b   1.000
_cell.length_c   1.000
_cell.angle_alpha   90.00
_cell.angle_beta   90.00
_cell.angle_gamma   90.00
#
_symmetry.space_group_name_H-M   'P 1'
#
loop_
_entity.id
_entity.type
_entity.pdbx_description
1 polymer ?
#
loop_
_entity_poly.entity_id
_entity_poly.type
_entity_poly.pdbx_seq_one_letter_code
_entity_poly.pdbx_strand_id
1 'polypeptide(L)'
;MMKRASWKEYQKQIAEDNYYYGRSCIRQNFFPGSEKLFIDMLHNDLGKDLLDDPMHSSCTGIGYHSDIVPLETIMTVVARQFALMTEAGYENFVTSCITSFGVYSEILATWHEFPETEEKARENLFKATGREFRKPASLAHTSDVVFHFREQIAARARHKLVNVQTGEPLRVVEHIGCHYAKIFPK
;
A
#
# COMPACT_ATOMS: atom_id res chain seq x y z
N MET A 1 -12.95 19.66 6.98
CA MET A 1 -13.14 18.19 6.87
C MET A 1 -13.14 17.82 5.40
N MET A 2 -12.05 17.21 4.93
CA MET A 2 -11.88 16.83 3.52
C MET A 2 -12.99 15.83 3.15
N LYS A 3 -13.75 16.07 2.08
CA LYS A 3 -14.65 15.07 1.51
C LYS A 3 -13.78 13.90 1.04
N ARG A 4 -13.82 12.78 1.76
CA ARG A 4 -13.16 11.56 1.30
C ARG A 4 -13.79 11.15 -0.02
N ALA A 5 -12.94 10.79 -0.99
CA ALA A 5 -13.40 10.25 -2.26
C ALA A 5 -14.32 9.05 -2.01
N SER A 6 -15.36 8.91 -2.80
CA SER A 6 -16.17 7.70 -2.77
C SER A 6 -15.31 6.50 -3.17
N TRP A 7 -15.68 5.28 -2.74
CA TRP A 7 -14.98 4.05 -3.15
C TRP A 7 -14.83 3.94 -4.68
N LYS A 8 -15.84 4.36 -5.44
CA LYS A 8 -15.79 4.35 -6.91
C LYS A 8 -14.78 5.35 -7.48
N GLU A 9 -14.63 6.51 -6.85
CA GLU A 9 -13.63 7.51 -7.24
C GLU A 9 -12.23 7.06 -6.88
N TYR A 10 -12.06 6.42 -5.70
CA TYR A 10 -10.80 5.83 -5.28
C TYR A 10 -10.35 4.72 -6.24
N GLN A 11 -11.23 3.80 -6.62
CA GLN A 11 -10.88 2.72 -7.56
C GLN A 11 -10.43 3.23 -8.94
N LYS A 12 -10.90 4.39 -9.37
CA LYS A 12 -10.41 5.04 -10.59
C LYS A 12 -8.98 5.56 -10.48
N GLN A 13 -8.45 5.64 -9.27
CA GLN A 13 -7.08 6.09 -8.99
C GLN A 13 -6.09 4.93 -8.88
N ILE A 14 -6.53 3.66 -9.00
CA ILE A 14 -5.64 2.52 -9.03
C ILE A 14 -4.87 2.55 -10.35
N ALA A 15 -3.56 2.60 -10.25
CA ALA A 15 -2.69 2.65 -11.42
C ALA A 15 -2.76 1.35 -12.24
N GLU A 16 -2.52 1.46 -13.55
CA GLU A 16 -2.47 0.31 -14.43
C GLU A 16 -1.11 -0.42 -14.40
N ASP A 17 -0.04 0.29 -13.99
CA ASP A 17 1.32 -0.21 -14.03
C ASP A 17 2.27 0.63 -13.16
N ASN A 18 3.57 0.32 -13.13
CA ASN A 18 4.65 1.08 -12.49
C ASN A 18 4.47 1.18 -10.97
N TYR A 19 4.46 0.03 -10.29
CA TYR A 19 4.26 -0.06 -8.86
C TYR A 19 5.57 -0.16 -8.08
N TYR A 20 5.74 0.68 -7.07
CA TYR A 20 6.72 0.49 -6.00
C TYR A 20 6.05 -0.26 -4.85
N TYR A 21 6.61 -1.42 -4.47
CA TYR A 21 6.01 -2.29 -3.47
C TYR A 21 6.48 -1.96 -2.05
N GLY A 22 5.55 -1.50 -1.24
CA GLY A 22 5.76 -1.27 0.19
C GLY A 22 5.59 -2.56 0.99
N ARG A 23 6.71 -3.15 1.41
CA ARG A 23 6.77 -4.41 2.18
C ARG A 23 6.03 -4.31 3.50
N SER A 24 5.45 -5.42 3.92
CA SER A 24 4.80 -5.58 5.22
C SER A 24 5.68 -6.36 6.18
N CYS A 25 6.05 -5.74 7.30
CA CYS A 25 6.84 -6.43 8.33
C CYS A 25 6.12 -7.67 8.90
N ILE A 26 4.80 -7.63 9.02
CA ILE A 26 4.02 -8.79 9.49
C ILE A 26 3.98 -9.88 8.43
N ARG A 27 3.67 -9.54 7.18
CA ARG A 27 3.61 -10.55 6.11
C ARG A 27 4.95 -11.20 5.85
N GLN A 28 6.04 -10.43 5.84
CA GLN A 28 7.38 -10.98 5.66
C GLN A 28 7.76 -11.98 6.74
N ASN A 29 7.36 -11.74 7.99
CA ASN A 29 7.71 -12.63 9.10
C ASN A 29 6.76 -13.83 9.24
N PHE A 30 5.46 -13.66 8.98
CA PHE A 30 4.47 -14.70 9.24
C PHE A 30 3.88 -15.34 7.98
N PHE A 31 3.83 -14.61 6.87
CA PHE A 31 3.18 -15.05 5.63
C PHE A 31 3.99 -14.67 4.37
N PRO A 32 5.31 -14.97 4.30
CA PRO A 32 6.16 -14.49 3.20
C PRO A 32 5.69 -14.98 1.83
N GLY A 33 5.09 -16.17 1.77
CA GLY A 33 4.51 -16.70 0.53
C GLY A 33 3.40 -15.83 -0.05
N SER A 34 2.64 -15.10 0.79
CA SER A 34 1.56 -14.24 0.31
C SER A 34 2.07 -12.97 -0.40
N GLU A 35 3.19 -12.42 0.05
CA GLU A 35 3.84 -11.29 -0.64
C GLU A 35 4.43 -11.72 -1.98
N LYS A 36 5.19 -12.83 -1.95
CA LYS A 36 5.76 -13.38 -3.18
C LYS A 36 4.67 -13.71 -4.21
N LEU A 37 3.57 -14.32 -3.78
CA LEU A 37 2.46 -14.63 -4.69
C LEU A 37 1.87 -13.38 -5.34
N PHE A 38 1.70 -12.29 -4.59
CA PHE A 38 1.21 -11.03 -5.14
C PHE A 38 2.19 -10.44 -6.17
N ILE A 39 3.48 -10.42 -5.83
CA ILE A 39 4.53 -9.92 -6.72
C ILE A 39 4.60 -10.75 -8.00
N ASP A 40 4.64 -12.08 -7.87
CA ASP A 40 4.69 -13.00 -9.00
C ASP A 40 3.45 -12.87 -9.89
N MET A 41 2.28 -12.74 -9.31
CA MET A 41 1.02 -12.55 -10.04
C MET A 41 1.05 -11.24 -10.87
N LEU A 42 1.44 -10.12 -10.27
CA LEU A 42 1.52 -8.86 -11.02
C LEU A 42 2.57 -8.92 -12.10
N HIS A 43 3.78 -9.38 -11.77
CA HIS A 43 4.91 -9.36 -12.69
C HIS A 43 4.79 -10.43 -13.78
N ASN A 44 4.60 -11.69 -13.38
CA ASN A 44 4.67 -12.82 -14.31
C ASN A 44 3.33 -13.10 -15.00
N ASP A 45 2.21 -13.00 -14.26
CA ASP A 45 0.90 -13.34 -14.81
C ASP A 45 0.25 -12.14 -15.52
N LEU A 46 0.38 -10.94 -14.99
CA LEU A 46 -0.26 -9.74 -15.55
C LEU A 46 0.68 -8.87 -16.38
N GLY A 47 2.00 -9.13 -16.32
CA GLY A 47 3.03 -8.37 -17.07
C GLY A 47 3.16 -6.93 -16.59
N LYS A 48 2.91 -6.66 -15.31
CA LYS A 48 2.99 -5.33 -14.72
C LYS A 48 4.39 -5.07 -14.16
N ASP A 49 4.86 -3.85 -14.29
CA ASP A 49 6.11 -3.42 -13.69
C ASP A 49 5.91 -3.17 -12.19
N LEU A 50 6.63 -3.93 -11.38
CA LEU A 50 6.60 -3.83 -9.92
C LEU A 50 8.00 -3.99 -9.36
N LEU A 51 8.45 -3.00 -8.60
CA LEU A 51 9.73 -3.05 -7.88
C LEU A 51 9.51 -3.46 -6.42
N ASP A 52 10.09 -4.58 -6.03
CA ASP A 52 10.27 -5.00 -4.64
C ASP A 52 11.66 -4.58 -4.16
N ASP A 53 11.78 -3.33 -3.67
CA ASP A 53 13.04 -2.75 -3.25
C ASP A 53 13.50 -3.32 -1.91
N PRO A 54 14.70 -3.95 -1.82
CA PRO A 54 15.25 -4.44 -0.56
C PRO A 54 15.56 -3.33 0.45
N MET A 55 15.69 -2.08 0.02
CA MET A 55 15.94 -0.93 0.89
C MET A 55 14.67 -0.42 1.58
N HIS A 56 13.49 -0.88 1.15
CA HIS A 56 12.24 -0.53 1.81
C HIS A 56 12.21 -1.07 3.24
N SER A 57 11.79 -0.24 4.19
CA SER A 57 11.69 -0.61 5.60
C SER A 57 10.26 -0.45 6.13
N SER A 58 10.06 -0.80 7.40
CA SER A 58 8.76 -0.65 8.08
C SER A 58 8.21 0.77 8.02
N CYS A 59 6.88 0.87 7.94
CA CYS A 59 6.13 2.13 7.95
C CYS A 59 6.00 2.79 9.34
N THR A 60 6.55 2.17 10.41
CA THR A 60 6.32 2.60 11.81
C THR A 60 4.86 2.59 12.27
N GLY A 61 3.98 1.86 11.58
CA GLY A 61 2.53 1.88 11.82
C GLY A 61 2.11 1.51 13.23
N ILE A 62 2.81 0.58 13.90
CA ILE A 62 2.55 0.26 15.31
C ILE A 62 2.85 1.48 16.18
N GLY A 63 3.98 2.15 15.97
CA GLY A 63 4.36 3.35 16.71
C GLY A 63 3.36 4.50 16.53
N TYR A 64 2.80 4.64 15.33
CA TYR A 64 1.77 5.62 15.03
C TYR A 64 0.45 5.35 15.76
N HIS A 65 -0.07 4.14 15.63
CA HIS A 65 -1.37 3.80 16.23
C HIS A 65 -1.33 3.64 17.75
N SER A 66 -0.14 3.40 18.32
CA SER A 66 0.05 3.30 19.77
C SER A 66 0.49 4.61 20.42
N ASP A 67 0.68 5.67 19.63
CA ASP A 67 1.13 7.00 20.10
C ASP A 67 2.47 6.96 20.89
N ILE A 68 3.35 6.03 20.52
CA ILE A 68 4.67 5.84 21.17
C ILE A 68 5.84 6.42 20.38
N VAL A 69 5.59 6.82 19.12
CA VAL A 69 6.59 7.47 18.27
C VAL A 69 6.08 8.85 17.88
N PRO A 70 6.87 9.93 18.05
CA PRO A 70 6.45 11.27 17.66
C PRO A 70 5.99 11.33 16.20
N LEU A 71 4.88 12.01 15.95
CA LEU A 71 4.28 12.12 14.61
C LEU A 71 5.27 12.65 13.57
N GLU A 72 6.10 13.61 13.95
CA GLU A 72 7.15 14.16 13.09
C GLU A 72 8.16 13.09 12.63
N THR A 73 8.53 12.17 13.52
CA THR A 73 9.39 11.03 13.20
C THR A 73 8.70 10.09 12.21
N ILE A 74 7.42 9.80 12.42
CA ILE A 74 6.63 8.94 11.54
C ILE A 74 6.51 9.56 10.15
N MET A 75 6.20 10.86 10.07
CA MET A 75 6.15 11.60 8.80
C MET A 75 7.48 11.53 8.05
N THR A 76 8.61 11.66 8.77
CA THR A 76 9.95 11.56 8.19
C THR A 76 10.23 10.15 7.64
N VAL A 77 9.80 9.09 8.34
CA VAL A 77 9.94 7.71 7.87
C VAL A 77 9.05 7.46 6.65
N VAL A 78 7.81 7.97 6.62
CA VAL A 78 6.94 7.89 5.44
C VAL A 78 7.56 8.62 4.26
N ALA A 79 8.09 9.82 4.48
CA ALA A 79 8.83 10.59 3.47
C ALA A 79 10.01 9.80 2.89
N ARG A 80 10.76 9.06 3.74
CA ARG A 80 11.84 8.19 3.30
C ARG A 80 11.36 7.07 2.36
N GLN A 81 10.20 6.46 2.63
CA GLN A 81 9.66 5.42 1.75
C GLN A 81 9.32 6.00 0.37
N PHE A 82 8.73 7.19 0.34
CA PHE A 82 8.45 7.87 -0.93
C PHE A 82 9.71 8.36 -1.63
N ALA A 83 10.79 8.67 -0.89
CA ALA A 83 12.08 9.00 -1.47
C ALA A 83 12.69 7.79 -2.21
N LEU A 84 12.66 6.60 -1.61
CA LEU A 84 13.12 5.38 -2.26
C LEU A 84 12.34 5.09 -3.55
N MET A 85 11.01 5.23 -3.51
CA MET A 85 10.16 5.13 -4.70
C MET A 85 10.59 6.15 -5.78
N THR A 86 10.81 7.41 -5.36
CA THR A 86 11.20 8.51 -6.27
C THR A 86 12.55 8.24 -6.92
N GLU A 87 13.55 7.81 -6.13
CA GLU A 87 14.91 7.48 -6.60
C GLU A 87 14.90 6.31 -7.58
N ALA A 88 14.02 5.33 -7.35
CA ALA A 88 13.83 4.20 -8.22
C ALA A 88 13.06 4.52 -9.52
N GLY A 89 12.51 5.74 -9.66
CA GLY A 89 11.77 6.17 -10.85
C GLY A 89 10.32 5.70 -10.89
N TYR A 90 9.78 5.23 -9.77
CA TYR A 90 8.39 4.79 -9.65
C TYR A 90 7.46 5.92 -9.18
N GLU A 91 6.19 5.80 -9.53
CA GLU A 91 5.19 6.84 -9.22
C GLU A 91 4.00 6.30 -8.41
N ASN A 92 3.75 5.01 -8.45
CA ASN A 92 2.60 4.40 -7.80
C ASN A 92 3.04 3.51 -6.64
N PHE A 93 2.46 3.71 -5.48
CA PHE A 93 2.83 2.98 -4.26
C PHE A 93 1.76 1.94 -3.91
N VAL A 94 2.14 0.68 -3.79
CA VAL A 94 1.25 -0.39 -3.33
C VAL A 94 1.81 -1.06 -2.09
N THR A 95 0.97 -1.32 -1.11
CA THR A 95 1.40 -2.02 0.11
C THR A 95 0.45 -3.17 0.46
N SER A 96 1.01 -4.25 1.01
CA SER A 96 0.25 -5.42 1.44
C SER A 96 -0.24 -5.35 2.90
N CYS A 97 0.14 -4.32 3.63
CA CYS A 97 -0.25 -4.12 5.02
C CYS A 97 -1.31 -3.05 5.15
N ILE A 98 -2.49 -3.42 5.67
CA ILE A 98 -3.58 -2.46 5.89
C ILE A 98 -3.21 -1.37 6.90
N THR A 99 -2.36 -1.67 7.87
CA THR A 99 -1.83 -0.69 8.83
C THR A 99 -0.92 0.32 8.12
N SER A 100 -0.01 -0.15 7.26
CA SER A 100 0.85 0.73 6.44
C SER A 100 0.01 1.60 5.51
N PHE A 101 -0.97 1.01 4.82
CA PHE A 101 -1.89 1.74 3.98
C PHE A 101 -2.62 2.85 4.74
N GLY A 102 -3.10 2.55 5.97
CA GLY A 102 -3.72 3.53 6.85
C GLY A 102 -2.79 4.68 7.20
N VAL A 103 -1.58 4.38 7.64
CA VAL A 103 -0.58 5.41 8.01
C VAL A 103 -0.23 6.28 6.81
N TYR A 104 0.10 5.71 5.67
CA TYR A 104 0.44 6.48 4.47
C TYR A 104 -0.73 7.37 4.03
N SER A 105 -1.95 6.85 4.05
CA SER A 105 -3.15 7.61 3.69
C SER A 105 -3.41 8.77 4.65
N GLU A 106 -3.27 8.55 5.96
CA GLU A 106 -3.46 9.59 6.97
C GLU A 106 -2.36 10.66 6.91
N ILE A 107 -1.10 10.27 6.68
CA ILE A 107 -0.01 11.24 6.52
C ILE A 107 -0.18 12.07 5.24
N LEU A 108 -0.53 11.47 4.11
CA LEU A 108 -0.80 12.22 2.88
C LEU A 108 -1.98 13.19 3.05
N ALA A 109 -3.03 12.79 3.78
CA ALA A 109 -4.14 13.67 4.11
C ALA A 109 -3.71 14.82 5.02
N THR A 110 -2.87 14.53 6.04
CA THR A 110 -2.32 15.55 6.94
C THR A 110 -1.46 16.55 6.18
N TRP A 111 -0.60 16.11 5.28
CA TRP A 111 0.22 17.00 4.45
C TRP A 111 -0.61 17.87 3.50
N HIS A 112 -1.77 17.35 3.06
CA HIS A 112 -2.69 18.15 2.26
C HIS A 112 -3.38 19.24 3.08
N GLU A 113 -3.78 18.92 4.32
CA GLU A 113 -4.49 19.83 5.23
C GLU A 113 -3.53 20.82 5.90
N PHE A 114 -2.30 20.38 6.22
CA PHE A 114 -1.26 21.12 6.93
C PHE A 114 0.06 21.05 6.17
N PRO A 115 0.24 21.84 5.09
CA PRO A 115 1.45 21.80 4.22
C PRO A 115 2.78 22.00 4.95
N GLU A 116 2.77 22.78 6.04
CA GLU A 116 3.96 23.02 6.87
C GLU A 116 4.53 21.73 7.49
N THR A 117 3.68 20.71 7.70
CA THR A 117 4.11 19.42 8.23
C THR A 117 4.82 18.59 7.16
N GLU A 118 4.45 18.74 5.89
CA GLU A 118 5.19 18.15 4.76
C GLU A 118 6.57 18.81 4.62
N GLU A 119 6.62 20.12 4.65
CA GLU A 119 7.89 20.89 4.60
C GLU A 119 8.85 20.41 5.70
N LYS A 120 8.35 20.27 6.91
CA LYS A 120 9.13 19.76 8.04
C LYS A 120 9.64 18.34 7.82
N ALA A 121 8.82 17.47 7.28
CA ALA A 121 9.23 16.10 6.95
C ALA A 121 10.31 16.09 5.84
N ARG A 122 10.22 16.99 4.85
CA ARG A 122 11.26 17.20 3.81
C ARG A 122 12.58 17.65 4.40
N GLU A 123 12.57 18.66 5.26
CA GLU A 123 13.77 19.14 5.94
C GLU A 123 14.45 18.03 6.76
N ASN A 124 13.67 17.31 7.57
CA ASN A 124 14.17 16.25 8.43
C ASN A 124 14.76 15.10 7.61
N LEU A 125 14.07 14.68 6.56
CA LEU A 125 14.55 13.65 5.63
C LEU A 125 15.87 14.09 4.99
N PHE A 126 15.93 15.30 4.45
CA PHE A 126 17.13 15.80 3.78
C PHE A 126 18.31 15.92 4.75
N LYS A 127 18.10 16.45 5.96
CA LYS A 127 19.11 16.50 7.01
C LYS A 127 19.66 15.13 7.40
N ALA A 128 18.78 14.13 7.47
CA ALA A 128 19.15 12.78 7.90
C ALA A 128 19.80 11.93 6.79
N THR A 129 19.43 12.15 5.54
CA THR A 129 19.75 11.21 4.45
C THR A 129 20.25 11.87 3.16
N GLY A 130 20.12 13.18 3.00
CA GLY A 130 20.36 13.89 1.74
C GLY A 130 19.33 13.63 0.64
N ARG A 131 18.22 12.95 0.96
CA ARG A 131 17.20 12.53 -0.02
C ARG A 131 16.06 13.52 -0.12
N GLU A 132 15.46 13.55 -1.31
CA GLU A 132 14.22 14.25 -1.60
C GLU A 132 13.14 13.25 -2.02
N PHE A 133 11.86 13.62 -1.92
CA PHE A 133 10.78 12.75 -2.34
C PHE A 133 9.70 13.48 -3.13
N ARG A 134 8.99 12.71 -3.95
CA ARG A 134 7.68 13.07 -4.51
C ARG A 134 6.60 12.23 -3.83
N LYS A 135 5.44 12.83 -3.62
CA LYS A 135 4.26 12.07 -3.18
C LYS A 135 3.87 11.07 -4.29
N PRO A 136 3.40 9.86 -3.94
CA PRO A 136 2.94 8.92 -4.95
C PRO A 136 1.76 9.50 -5.73
N ALA A 137 1.71 9.22 -7.03
CA ALA A 137 0.57 9.56 -7.88
C ALA A 137 -0.66 8.72 -7.51
N SER A 138 -0.44 7.47 -7.09
CA SER A 138 -1.46 6.62 -6.48
C SER A 138 -0.91 5.87 -5.28
N LEU A 139 -1.77 5.64 -4.29
CA LEU A 139 -1.51 4.79 -3.13
C LEU A 139 -2.61 3.73 -3.07
N ALA A 140 -2.24 2.45 -3.10
CA ALA A 140 -3.19 1.34 -3.09
C ALA A 140 -2.80 0.27 -2.06
N HIS A 141 -3.80 -0.46 -1.55
CA HIS A 141 -3.58 -1.72 -0.89
C HIS A 141 -3.62 -2.87 -1.90
N THR A 142 -2.89 -3.96 -1.64
CA THR A 142 -2.84 -5.10 -2.58
C THR A 142 -4.22 -5.67 -2.92
N SER A 143 -5.18 -5.65 -2.00
CA SER A 143 -6.56 -6.08 -2.30
C SER A 143 -7.26 -5.21 -3.34
N ASP A 144 -6.97 -3.91 -3.37
CA ASP A 144 -7.55 -2.99 -4.33
C ASP A 144 -7.01 -3.26 -5.73
N VAL A 145 -5.70 -3.51 -5.81
CA VAL A 145 -5.03 -3.88 -7.06
C VAL A 145 -5.54 -5.23 -7.58
N VAL A 146 -5.66 -6.24 -6.71
CA VAL A 146 -6.27 -7.54 -7.07
C VAL A 146 -7.69 -7.36 -7.57
N PHE A 147 -8.49 -6.55 -6.90
CA PHE A 147 -9.87 -6.28 -7.33
C PHE A 147 -9.92 -5.50 -8.65
N HIS A 148 -9.01 -4.56 -8.87
CA HIS A 148 -8.89 -3.81 -10.11
C HIS A 148 -8.63 -4.75 -11.31
N PHE A 149 -7.69 -5.68 -11.16
CA PHE A 149 -7.33 -6.65 -12.19
C PHE A 149 -8.12 -7.97 -12.13
N ARG A 150 -9.21 -8.07 -11.36
CA ARG A 150 -9.95 -9.32 -11.09
C ARG A 150 -10.36 -10.09 -12.35
N GLU A 151 -10.75 -9.40 -13.42
CA GLU A 151 -11.17 -10.04 -14.67
C GLU A 151 -9.97 -10.67 -15.40
N GLN A 152 -8.83 -9.97 -15.43
CA GLN A 152 -7.60 -10.48 -16.00
C GLN A 152 -7.06 -11.66 -15.18
N ILE A 153 -7.13 -11.58 -13.86
CA ILE A 153 -6.75 -12.67 -12.94
C ILE A 153 -7.68 -13.87 -13.16
N ALA A 154 -8.99 -13.66 -13.19
CA ALA A 154 -9.96 -14.73 -13.40
C ALA A 154 -9.78 -15.45 -14.75
N ALA A 155 -9.45 -14.70 -15.82
CA ALA A 155 -9.18 -15.27 -17.13
C ALA A 155 -7.92 -16.17 -17.16
N ARG A 156 -7.00 -15.99 -16.23
CA ARG A 156 -5.77 -16.79 -16.10
C ARG A 156 -5.85 -17.87 -15.02
N ALA A 157 -6.91 -17.88 -14.24
CA ALA A 157 -7.11 -18.87 -13.17
C ALA A 157 -7.16 -20.29 -13.74
N ARG A 158 -6.24 -21.15 -13.30
CA ARG A 158 -6.13 -22.56 -13.76
C ARG A 158 -7.01 -23.50 -12.94
N HIS A 159 -7.39 -23.09 -11.74
CA HIS A 159 -8.14 -23.91 -10.79
C HIS A 159 -9.38 -23.16 -10.31
N LYS A 160 -10.47 -23.91 -10.15
CA LYS A 160 -11.65 -23.41 -9.47
C LYS A 160 -11.49 -23.62 -7.96
N LEU A 161 -11.86 -22.61 -7.17
CA LEU A 161 -11.92 -22.76 -5.71
C LEU A 161 -13.17 -23.58 -5.35
N VAL A 162 -12.97 -24.84 -5.11
CA VAL A 162 -14.03 -25.79 -4.74
C VAL A 162 -13.71 -26.44 -3.40
N ASN A 163 -14.75 -26.81 -2.67
CA ASN A 163 -14.61 -27.68 -1.51
C ASN A 163 -14.12 -29.05 -2.00
N VAL A 164 -12.98 -29.51 -1.49
CA VAL A 164 -12.34 -30.76 -1.92
C VAL A 164 -13.21 -31.98 -1.64
N GLN A 165 -14.07 -31.91 -0.60
CA GLN A 165 -14.94 -33.03 -0.19
C GLN A 165 -16.22 -33.07 -1.00
N THR A 166 -16.81 -31.93 -1.35
CA THR A 166 -18.13 -31.87 -2.02
C THR A 166 -18.04 -31.51 -3.50
N GLY A 167 -16.92 -30.97 -3.96
CA GLY A 167 -16.78 -30.45 -5.33
C GLY A 167 -17.55 -29.13 -5.59
N GLU A 168 -18.28 -28.63 -4.59
CA GLU A 168 -19.04 -27.38 -4.72
C GLU A 168 -18.16 -26.13 -4.61
N PRO A 169 -18.54 -24.99 -5.22
CA PRO A 169 -17.84 -23.73 -5.06
C PRO A 169 -17.69 -23.35 -3.58
N LEU A 170 -16.48 -22.91 -3.20
CA LEU A 170 -16.26 -22.40 -1.84
C LEU A 170 -17.07 -21.14 -1.59
N ARG A 171 -17.76 -21.13 -0.45
CA ARG A 171 -18.40 -19.90 0.07
C ARG A 171 -17.37 -19.14 0.89
N VAL A 172 -17.07 -17.91 0.49
CA VAL A 172 -16.07 -17.06 1.12
C VAL A 172 -16.74 -15.85 1.75
N VAL A 173 -16.32 -15.49 2.96
CA VAL A 173 -16.73 -14.25 3.64
C VAL A 173 -15.48 -13.40 3.83
N GLU A 174 -15.55 -12.15 3.40
CA GLU A 174 -14.48 -11.20 3.61
C GLU A 174 -14.60 -10.56 5.01
N HIS A 175 -13.49 -10.51 5.72
CA HIS A 175 -13.36 -9.70 6.94
C HIS A 175 -12.59 -8.43 6.60
N ILE A 176 -13.30 -7.30 6.59
CA ILE A 176 -12.71 -5.99 6.33
C ILE A 176 -11.89 -5.55 7.54
N GLY A 177 -10.59 -5.28 7.33
CA GLY A 177 -9.71 -4.76 8.38
C GLY A 177 -10.16 -3.39 8.89
N CYS A 178 -10.03 -3.16 10.21
CA CYS A 178 -10.51 -1.94 10.87
C CYS A 178 -9.90 -0.65 10.29
N HIS A 179 -8.63 -0.64 9.90
CA HIS A 179 -7.99 0.53 9.28
C HIS A 179 -8.56 0.83 7.90
N TYR A 180 -8.88 -0.20 7.12
CA TYR A 180 -9.52 -0.04 5.81
C TYR A 180 -10.95 0.54 5.96
N ALA A 181 -11.71 0.02 6.90
CA ALA A 181 -13.06 0.52 7.20
C ALA A 181 -13.06 1.97 7.71
N LYS A 182 -11.99 2.41 8.40
CA LYS A 182 -11.82 3.80 8.83
C LYS A 182 -11.60 4.76 7.66
N ILE A 183 -10.85 4.33 6.64
CA ILE A 183 -10.54 5.14 5.47
C ILE A 183 -11.73 5.21 4.51
N PHE A 184 -12.43 4.10 4.35
CA PHE A 184 -13.62 3.98 3.49
C PHE A 184 -14.86 3.62 4.30
N PRO A 185 -15.41 4.54 5.12
CA PRO A 185 -16.67 4.28 5.80
C PRO A 185 -17.78 4.09 4.75
N LYS A 186 -18.60 3.06 5.00
CA LYS A 186 -19.79 2.76 4.16
C LYS A 186 -20.82 3.87 4.26
#